data_822e8534ee47011f92781b1281039d68
#
_entry.id   822e8534ee47011f92781b1281039d68
#
_cell.length_a   1.000
_cell.length_b   1.000
_cell.length_c   1.000
_cell.angle_alpha   90.00
_cell.angle_beta   90.00
_cell.angle_gamma   90.00
#
_symmetry.space_group_name_H-M   'P 1'
#
loop_
_entity.id
_entity.type
_entity.pdbx_description
1 polymer ?
#
loop_
_entity_poly.entity_id
_entity_poly.type
_entity_poly.pdbx_seq_one_letter_code
_entity_poly.pdbx_strand_id
1 'polypeptide(L)'
;FVFIGYMVFSSARKSEQNQVWAGMAKETAHQIATPLSSLMAWNELIKDDKNEDMVFEMKKDLDRLETIADRFSKIGSKPKLERHEIVSVVDKSVKYLKSRLSENTEFVLENSERELYANINKTLLEWVIENICKNAVDAMQGKGKIDISISQNNSTIQIIIKDSGKGIDK
;
A
#
# COMPACT_ATOMS: atom_id res chain seq x y z
N PHE A 1 -4.00 -34.57 24.51
CA PHE A 1 -4.92 -33.76 23.66
C PHE A 1 -4.45 -32.31 23.53
N VAL A 2 -4.09 -31.61 24.62
CA VAL A 2 -3.64 -30.20 24.60
C VAL A 2 -2.39 -30.02 23.72
N PHE A 3 -1.41 -30.92 23.81
CA PHE A 3 -0.17 -30.87 23.04
C PHE A 3 -0.40 -31.05 21.53
N ILE A 4 -1.28 -31.96 21.15
CA ILE A 4 -1.68 -32.16 19.72
C ILE A 4 -2.39 -30.93 19.18
N GLY A 5 -3.34 -30.37 19.95
CA GLY A 5 -4.03 -29.14 19.59
C GLY A 5 -3.06 -27.96 19.40
N TYR A 6 -2.08 -27.82 20.27
CA TYR A 6 -1.04 -26.79 20.13
C TYR A 6 -0.17 -26.98 18.87
N MET A 7 0.23 -28.23 18.57
CA MET A 7 1.02 -28.52 17.37
C MET A 7 0.23 -28.20 16.07
N VAL A 8 -1.05 -28.62 16.01
CA VAL A 8 -1.91 -28.33 14.85
C VAL A 8 -2.11 -26.84 14.69
N PHE A 9 -2.42 -26.12 15.76
CA PHE A 9 -2.59 -24.66 15.73
C PHE A 9 -1.30 -23.93 15.32
N SER A 10 -0.16 -24.34 15.88
CA SER A 10 1.15 -23.78 15.52
C SER A 10 1.51 -24.03 14.05
N SER A 11 1.21 -25.24 13.55
CA SER A 11 1.44 -25.60 12.14
C SER A 11 0.53 -24.81 11.19
N ALA A 12 -0.74 -24.65 11.53
CA ALA A 12 -1.69 -23.86 10.75
C ALA A 12 -1.24 -22.40 10.66
N ARG A 13 -0.87 -21.79 11.79
CA ARG A 13 -0.34 -20.43 11.85
C ARG A 13 0.92 -20.23 11.00
N LYS A 14 1.84 -21.21 11.04
CA LYS A 14 3.05 -21.18 10.23
C LYS A 14 2.77 -21.32 8.74
N SER A 15 1.79 -22.15 8.38
CA SER A 15 1.32 -22.29 6.98
C SER A 15 0.70 -21.01 6.46
N GLU A 16 -0.16 -20.37 7.25
CA GLU A 16 -0.77 -19.08 6.90
C GLU A 16 0.29 -17.99 6.70
N GLN A 17 1.25 -17.88 7.62
CA GLN A 17 2.37 -16.96 7.47
C GLN A 17 3.18 -17.24 6.20
N ASN A 18 3.46 -18.50 5.88
CA ASN A 18 4.21 -18.86 4.68
C ASN A 18 3.44 -18.51 3.39
N GLN A 19 2.12 -18.68 3.36
CA GLN A 19 1.29 -18.28 2.21
C GLN A 19 1.29 -16.76 2.02
N VAL A 20 1.16 -15.99 3.09
CA VAL A 20 1.27 -14.53 3.05
C VAL A 20 2.66 -14.12 2.54
N TRP A 21 3.74 -14.72 3.05
CA TRP A 21 5.10 -14.45 2.59
C TRP A 21 5.30 -14.78 1.12
N ALA A 22 4.78 -15.93 0.65
CA ALA A 22 4.89 -16.33 -0.76
C ALA A 22 4.11 -15.37 -1.67
N GLY A 23 2.92 -14.94 -1.27
CA GLY A 23 2.13 -13.95 -1.99
C GLY A 23 2.84 -12.59 -2.08
N MET A 24 3.38 -12.12 -0.96
CA MET A 24 4.13 -10.86 -0.90
C MET A 24 5.42 -10.92 -1.70
N ALA A 25 6.17 -12.03 -1.65
CA ALA A 25 7.39 -12.21 -2.42
C ALA A 25 7.12 -12.19 -3.93
N LYS A 26 6.03 -12.82 -4.38
CA LYS A 26 5.61 -12.83 -5.78
C LYS A 26 5.23 -11.42 -6.26
N GLU A 27 4.43 -10.71 -5.46
CA GLU A 27 4.01 -9.34 -5.77
C GLU A 27 5.22 -8.39 -5.81
N THR A 28 6.10 -8.47 -4.81
CA THR A 28 7.32 -7.64 -4.77
C THR A 28 8.24 -7.93 -5.95
N ALA A 29 8.41 -9.21 -6.33
CA ALA A 29 9.21 -9.58 -7.50
C ALA A 29 8.63 -8.97 -8.78
N HIS A 30 7.29 -8.97 -8.93
CA HIS A 30 6.62 -8.35 -10.07
C HIS A 30 6.77 -6.83 -10.09
N GLN A 31 6.62 -6.18 -8.93
CA GLN A 31 6.78 -4.73 -8.79
C GLN A 31 8.23 -4.27 -9.02
N ILE A 32 9.22 -5.10 -8.69
CA ILE A 32 10.64 -4.83 -8.99
C ILE A 32 10.95 -5.06 -10.46
N ALA A 33 10.41 -6.11 -11.08
CA ALA A 33 10.70 -6.47 -12.45
C ALA A 33 10.33 -5.35 -13.45
N THR A 34 9.22 -4.65 -13.21
CA THR A 34 8.74 -3.58 -14.10
C THR A 34 9.72 -2.40 -14.21
N PRO A 35 10.11 -1.71 -13.12
CA PRO A 35 11.08 -0.61 -13.20
C PRO A 35 12.48 -1.09 -13.58
N LEU A 36 12.85 -2.33 -13.22
CA LEU A 36 14.13 -2.89 -13.63
C LEU A 36 14.20 -3.09 -15.15
N SER A 37 13.13 -3.59 -15.77
CA SER A 37 13.05 -3.75 -17.23
C SER A 37 13.12 -2.40 -17.96
N SER A 38 12.47 -1.37 -17.40
CA SER A 38 12.54 0.00 -17.90
C SER A 38 13.96 0.56 -17.80
N LEU A 39 14.62 0.40 -16.65
CA LEU A 39 16.02 0.82 -16.46
C LEU A 39 16.99 0.12 -17.42
N MET A 40 16.79 -1.17 -17.71
CA MET A 40 17.58 -1.89 -18.69
C MET A 40 17.39 -1.32 -20.10
N ALA A 41 16.15 -0.98 -20.48
CA ALA A 41 15.86 -0.33 -21.76
C ALA A 41 16.52 1.06 -21.86
N TRP A 42 16.41 1.89 -20.82
CA TRP A 42 17.06 3.19 -20.75
C TRP A 42 18.60 3.08 -20.84
N ASN A 43 19.20 2.10 -20.15
CA ASN A 43 20.65 1.88 -20.20
C ASN A 43 21.14 1.51 -21.60
N GLU A 44 20.33 0.80 -22.39
CA GLU A 44 20.66 0.48 -23.79
C GLU A 44 20.62 1.73 -24.67
N LEU A 45 19.62 2.59 -24.46
CA LEU A 45 19.45 3.82 -25.23
C LEU A 45 20.49 4.89 -24.91
N ILE A 46 21.00 4.97 -23.68
CA ILE A 46 22.02 5.95 -23.25
C ILE A 46 23.38 5.69 -23.89
N LYS A 47 23.63 4.49 -24.39
CA LYS A 47 24.92 4.21 -25.09
C LYS A 47 25.13 5.12 -26.30
N ASP A 48 24.07 5.66 -26.89
CA ASP A 48 24.14 6.41 -28.13
C ASP A 48 23.89 7.93 -27.99
N ASP A 49 23.30 8.41 -26.88
CA ASP A 49 23.01 9.86 -26.73
C ASP A 49 22.90 10.30 -25.26
N LYS A 50 23.40 11.50 -24.96
CA LYS A 50 23.26 12.14 -23.64
C LYS A 50 21.95 12.91 -23.58
N ASN A 51 20.87 12.23 -23.23
CA ASN A 51 19.57 12.88 -23.14
C ASN A 51 19.16 13.06 -21.66
N GLU A 52 18.96 14.30 -21.23
CA GLU A 52 18.58 14.66 -19.86
C GLU A 52 17.22 14.04 -19.47
N ASP A 53 16.29 13.89 -20.43
CA ASP A 53 15.00 13.27 -20.21
C ASP A 53 15.12 11.79 -19.83
N MET A 54 16.08 11.06 -20.43
CA MET A 54 16.34 9.67 -20.08
C MET A 54 16.87 9.53 -18.66
N VAL A 55 17.77 10.42 -18.25
CA VAL A 55 18.34 10.44 -16.89
C VAL A 55 17.22 10.71 -15.87
N PHE A 56 16.29 11.59 -16.20
CA PHE A 56 15.14 11.89 -15.34
C PHE A 56 14.22 10.66 -15.17
N GLU A 57 13.86 9.97 -16.24
CA GLU A 57 13.02 8.76 -16.17
C GLU A 57 13.73 7.61 -15.44
N MET A 58 15.03 7.40 -15.66
CA MET A 58 15.82 6.44 -14.89
C MET A 58 15.81 6.74 -13.39
N LYS A 59 15.94 8.02 -13.01
CA LYS A 59 15.87 8.42 -11.61
C LYS A 59 14.52 8.09 -10.99
N LYS A 60 13.46 8.33 -11.72
CA LYS A 60 12.09 8.01 -11.29
C LYS A 60 11.89 6.50 -11.06
N ASP A 61 12.44 5.65 -11.93
CA ASP A 61 12.41 4.20 -11.76
C ASP A 61 13.28 3.72 -10.59
N LEU A 62 14.45 4.36 -10.37
CA LEU A 62 15.29 4.11 -9.19
C LEU A 62 14.58 4.47 -7.89
N ASP A 63 13.95 5.65 -7.80
CA ASP A 63 13.16 6.09 -6.65
C ASP A 63 12.01 5.12 -6.35
N ARG A 64 11.43 4.55 -7.41
CA ARG A 64 10.39 3.52 -7.30
C ARG A 64 10.94 2.21 -6.74
N LEU A 65 12.10 1.75 -7.22
CA LEU A 65 12.78 0.57 -6.69
C LEU A 65 13.19 0.74 -5.23
N GLU A 66 13.72 1.90 -4.87
CA GLU A 66 14.07 2.22 -3.48
C GLU A 66 12.84 2.14 -2.58
N THR A 67 11.71 2.71 -3.01
CA THR A 67 10.43 2.63 -2.28
C THR A 67 9.98 1.18 -2.08
N ILE A 68 10.11 0.33 -3.10
CA ILE A 68 9.73 -1.08 -3.02
C ILE A 68 10.67 -1.83 -2.06
N ALA A 69 11.98 -1.60 -2.17
CA ALA A 69 12.98 -2.22 -1.30
C ALA A 69 12.79 -1.82 0.17
N ASP A 70 12.52 -0.53 0.44
CA ASP A 70 12.25 -0.03 1.79
C ASP A 70 10.97 -0.66 2.39
N ARG A 71 9.92 -0.80 1.58
CA ARG A 71 8.68 -1.49 1.98
C ARG A 71 8.95 -2.96 2.31
N PHE A 72 9.71 -3.65 1.46
CA PHE A 72 10.05 -5.07 1.65
C PHE A 72 10.92 -5.30 2.89
N SER A 73 11.90 -4.44 3.15
CA SER A 73 12.78 -4.54 4.32
C SER A 73 12.04 -4.41 5.65
N LYS A 74 10.89 -3.73 5.66
CA LYS A 74 10.03 -3.56 6.84
C LYS A 74 9.12 -4.76 7.10
N ILE A 75 8.96 -5.66 6.12
CA ILE A 75 8.19 -6.89 6.25
C ILE A 75 8.98 -7.86 7.15
N GLY A 76 8.34 -8.34 8.23
CA GLY A 76 8.96 -9.25 9.20
C GLY A 76 9.79 -8.57 10.30
N SER A 77 10.07 -7.27 10.21
CA SER A 77 10.60 -6.50 11.33
C SER A 77 9.49 -6.08 12.29
N LYS A 78 9.80 -5.96 13.59
CA LYS A 78 8.84 -5.36 14.52
C LYS A 78 8.69 -3.88 14.17
N PRO A 79 7.51 -3.42 13.71
CA PRO A 79 7.34 -2.03 13.33
C PRO A 79 7.50 -1.13 14.56
N LYS A 80 8.30 -0.08 14.44
CA LYS A 80 8.35 0.97 15.45
C LYS A 80 7.03 1.71 15.43
N LEU A 81 6.31 1.68 16.54
CA LEU A 81 5.05 2.38 16.70
C LEU A 81 5.29 3.73 17.37
N GLU A 82 4.75 4.79 16.79
CA GLU A 82 4.81 6.15 17.29
C GLU A 82 3.41 6.75 17.34
N ARG A 83 3.20 7.68 18.26
CA ARG A 83 1.89 8.35 18.41
C ARG A 83 1.66 9.32 17.27
N HIS A 84 0.66 9.06 16.44
CA HIS A 84 0.28 9.90 15.31
C HIS A 84 -1.20 10.29 15.38
N GLU A 85 -1.51 11.46 14.82
CA GLU A 85 -2.87 11.91 14.58
C GLU A 85 -3.39 11.26 13.29
N ILE A 86 -4.37 10.38 13.43
CA ILE A 86 -4.82 9.45 12.38
C ILE A 86 -5.52 10.18 11.23
N VAL A 87 -6.35 11.17 11.55
CA VAL A 87 -7.09 11.93 10.52
C VAL A 87 -6.12 12.65 9.58
N SER A 88 -5.06 13.26 10.14
CA SER A 88 -4.02 13.93 9.35
C SER A 88 -3.22 12.95 8.46
N VAL A 89 -2.92 11.75 8.96
CA VAL A 89 -2.22 10.73 8.17
C VAL A 89 -3.09 10.28 7.00
N VAL A 90 -4.37 9.99 7.25
CA VAL A 90 -5.33 9.57 6.21
C VAL A 90 -5.56 10.70 5.19
N ASP A 91 -5.79 11.93 5.65
CA ASP A 91 -6.01 13.09 4.77
C ASP A 91 -4.83 13.32 3.81
N LYS A 92 -3.61 13.28 4.34
CA LYS A 92 -2.39 13.39 3.51
C LYS A 92 -2.28 12.27 2.48
N SER A 93 -2.57 11.03 2.89
CA SER A 93 -2.58 9.87 1.99
C SER A 93 -3.62 10.04 0.88
N VAL A 94 -4.83 10.46 1.22
CA VAL A 94 -5.92 10.70 0.25
C VAL A 94 -5.57 11.82 -0.72
N LYS A 95 -5.02 12.93 -0.25
CA LYS A 95 -4.55 14.04 -1.11
C LYS A 95 -3.48 13.59 -2.10
N TYR A 96 -2.54 12.80 -1.62
CA TYR A 96 -1.50 12.22 -2.46
C TYR A 96 -2.08 11.29 -3.53
N LEU A 97 -3.04 10.43 -3.16
CA LEU A 97 -3.67 9.50 -4.08
C LEU A 97 -4.54 10.20 -5.13
N LYS A 98 -5.28 11.25 -4.75
CA LYS A 98 -6.06 12.08 -5.68
C LYS A 98 -5.20 12.65 -6.82
N SER A 99 -3.95 13.01 -6.55
CA SER A 99 -3.05 13.57 -7.55
C SER A 99 -2.40 12.53 -8.47
N ARG A 100 -2.49 11.24 -8.15
CA ARG A 100 -1.77 10.16 -8.87
C ARG A 100 -2.66 9.08 -9.46
N LEU A 101 -3.86 8.91 -8.91
CA LEU A 101 -4.83 7.96 -9.42
C LEU A 101 -5.75 8.63 -10.47
N SER A 102 -6.68 7.88 -11.00
CA SER A 102 -7.56 8.35 -12.09
C SER A 102 -8.29 9.66 -11.75
N GLU A 103 -8.26 10.62 -12.65
CA GLU A 103 -9.03 11.89 -12.57
C GLU A 103 -10.55 11.65 -12.51
N ASN A 104 -11.02 10.49 -12.99
CA ASN A 104 -12.42 10.09 -12.98
C ASN A 104 -12.85 9.37 -11.70
N THR A 105 -11.97 9.28 -10.69
CA THR A 105 -12.29 8.68 -9.38
C THR A 105 -12.50 9.79 -8.36
N GLU A 106 -13.71 9.87 -7.82
CA GLU A 106 -14.05 10.77 -6.73
C GLU A 106 -13.62 10.18 -5.39
N PHE A 107 -12.90 10.95 -4.57
CA PHE A 107 -12.55 10.60 -3.19
C PHE A 107 -13.33 11.50 -2.23
N VAL A 108 -14.10 10.91 -1.35
CA VAL A 108 -14.82 11.60 -0.27
C VAL A 108 -14.25 11.14 1.05
N LEU A 109 -13.77 12.09 1.86
CA LEU A 109 -13.26 11.84 3.20
C LEU A 109 -14.22 12.45 4.22
N GLU A 110 -14.89 11.59 4.97
CA GLU A 110 -15.72 11.96 6.11
C GLU A 110 -14.89 11.84 7.41
N ASN A 111 -14.58 12.97 8.00
CA ASN A 111 -13.81 13.02 9.23
C ASN A 111 -14.74 13.13 10.44
N SER A 112 -14.37 12.49 11.55
CA SER A 112 -14.85 12.94 12.84
C SER A 112 -14.22 14.32 13.13
N GLU A 113 -14.97 15.27 13.70
CA GLU A 113 -14.45 16.58 14.10
C GLU A 113 -13.40 16.52 15.23
N ARG A 114 -13.02 15.33 15.68
CA ARG A 114 -12.10 15.09 16.79
C ARG A 114 -10.74 14.65 16.28
N GLU A 115 -9.71 15.16 16.92
CA GLU A 115 -8.35 14.64 16.78
C GLU A 115 -8.28 13.23 17.36
N LEU A 116 -7.85 12.26 16.54
CA LEU A 116 -7.76 10.86 16.90
C LEU A 116 -6.30 10.41 16.89
N TYR A 117 -5.79 10.02 18.05
CA TYR A 117 -4.40 9.58 18.19
C TYR A 117 -4.28 8.08 18.42
N ALA A 118 -3.34 7.44 17.73
CA ALA A 118 -2.96 6.05 17.95
C ALA A 118 -1.45 5.84 17.80
N ASN A 119 -0.95 4.79 18.43
CA ASN A 119 0.41 4.32 18.21
C ASN A 119 0.44 3.46 16.96
N ILE A 120 1.01 3.97 15.89
CA ILE A 120 1.07 3.32 14.58
C ILE A 120 2.46 3.44 13.97
N ASN A 121 2.75 2.58 13.01
CA ASN A 121 3.79 2.85 12.03
C ASN A 121 3.15 3.62 10.86
N LYS A 122 3.46 4.91 10.76
CA LYS A 122 2.86 5.81 9.78
C LYS A 122 3.02 5.30 8.34
N THR A 123 4.25 4.91 7.97
CA THR A 123 4.57 4.43 6.60
C THR A 123 3.77 3.18 6.24
N LEU A 124 3.59 2.25 7.19
CA LEU A 124 2.79 1.05 6.94
C LEU A 124 1.29 1.39 6.80
N LEU A 125 0.77 2.32 7.60
CA LEU A 125 -0.63 2.73 7.46
C LEU A 125 -0.87 3.43 6.11
N GLU A 126 0.01 4.35 5.71
CA GLU A 126 -0.03 5.01 4.41
C GLU A 126 -0.02 3.98 3.27
N TRP A 127 0.84 2.97 3.37
CA TRP A 127 0.91 1.89 2.39
C TRP A 127 -0.36 1.04 2.32
N VAL A 128 -0.97 0.71 3.46
CA VAL A 128 -2.26 -0.02 3.52
C VAL A 128 -3.34 0.79 2.81
N ILE A 129 -3.46 2.10 3.10
CA ILE A 129 -4.44 2.98 2.48
C ILE A 129 -4.20 3.05 0.95
N GLU A 130 -2.95 3.22 0.52
CA GLU A 130 -2.58 3.25 -0.90
C GLU A 130 -3.01 1.96 -1.62
N ASN A 131 -2.70 0.79 -1.07
CA ASN A 131 -3.05 -0.49 -1.69
C ASN A 131 -4.56 -0.69 -1.77
N ILE A 132 -5.31 -0.38 -0.71
CA ILE A 132 -6.77 -0.52 -0.71
C ILE A 132 -7.39 0.42 -1.75
N CYS A 133 -6.98 1.69 -1.77
CA CYS A 133 -7.52 2.66 -2.72
C CYS A 133 -7.14 2.30 -4.17
N LYS A 134 -5.92 1.80 -4.42
CA LYS A 134 -5.52 1.35 -5.74
C LYS A 134 -6.36 0.16 -6.21
N ASN A 135 -6.54 -0.84 -5.36
CA ASN A 135 -7.41 -1.97 -5.67
C ASN A 135 -8.86 -1.53 -5.93
N ALA A 136 -9.35 -0.55 -5.19
CA ALA A 136 -10.67 0.05 -5.40
C ALA A 136 -10.77 0.71 -6.79
N VAL A 137 -9.78 1.52 -7.17
CA VAL A 137 -9.71 2.16 -8.50
C VAL A 137 -9.68 1.11 -9.61
N ASP A 138 -8.88 0.05 -9.45
CA ASP A 138 -8.79 -1.05 -10.42
C ASP A 138 -10.14 -1.79 -10.54
N ALA A 139 -10.82 -2.06 -9.42
CA ALA A 139 -12.15 -2.70 -9.41
C ALA A 139 -13.23 -1.84 -10.08
N MET A 140 -13.08 -0.52 -10.05
CA MET A 140 -13.95 0.46 -10.71
C MET A 140 -13.50 0.80 -12.14
N GLN A 141 -12.43 0.19 -12.65
CA GLN A 141 -11.85 0.49 -13.96
C GLN A 141 -11.49 1.99 -14.11
N GLY A 142 -11.01 2.60 -13.03
CA GLY A 142 -10.61 3.99 -12.97
C GLY A 142 -11.74 5.02 -12.89
N LYS A 143 -13.02 4.61 -12.81
CA LYS A 143 -14.18 5.52 -12.76
C LYS A 143 -15.14 5.11 -11.64
N GLY A 144 -15.33 5.96 -10.66
CA GLY A 144 -16.24 5.70 -9.55
C GLY A 144 -15.97 6.57 -8.34
N LYS A 145 -16.43 6.11 -7.17
CA LYS A 145 -16.34 6.83 -5.91
C LYS A 145 -15.68 5.96 -4.84
N ILE A 146 -14.79 6.56 -4.08
CA ILE A 146 -14.21 5.97 -2.86
C ILE A 146 -14.62 6.84 -1.68
N ASP A 147 -15.44 6.28 -0.80
CA ASP A 147 -15.84 6.89 0.47
C ASP A 147 -14.92 6.40 1.59
N ILE A 148 -14.30 7.31 2.30
CA ILE A 148 -13.41 7.02 3.42
C ILE A 148 -14.00 7.67 4.65
N SER A 149 -14.25 6.88 5.70
CA SER A 149 -14.74 7.40 6.97
C SER A 149 -13.85 6.96 8.13
N ILE A 150 -13.66 7.88 9.10
CA ILE A 150 -12.85 7.64 10.28
C ILE A 150 -13.73 7.86 11.49
N SER A 151 -13.80 6.88 12.37
CA SER A 151 -14.59 6.96 13.59
C SER A 151 -13.86 6.31 14.76
N GLN A 152 -14.22 6.70 15.97
CA GLN A 152 -13.76 6.05 17.19
C GLN A 152 -14.93 5.39 17.89
N ASN A 153 -14.78 4.11 18.18
CA ASN A 153 -15.70 3.37 19.02
C ASN A 153 -14.94 2.84 20.24
N ASN A 154 -15.28 3.35 21.42
CA ASN A 154 -14.54 3.10 22.66
C ASN A 154 -13.04 3.42 22.53
N SER A 155 -12.18 2.40 22.63
CA SER A 155 -10.72 2.50 22.50
C SER A 155 -10.18 2.18 21.10
N THR A 156 -11.06 1.90 20.15
CA THR A 156 -10.68 1.49 18.79
C THR A 156 -10.98 2.59 17.79
N ILE A 157 -9.97 2.96 16.98
CA ILE A 157 -10.15 3.83 15.81
C ILE A 157 -10.42 2.92 14.60
N GLN A 158 -11.50 3.21 13.90
CA GLN A 158 -11.92 2.50 12.71
C GLN A 158 -11.79 3.39 11.49
N ILE A 159 -11.10 2.90 10.46
CA ILE A 159 -11.00 3.52 9.14
C ILE A 159 -11.74 2.60 8.19
N ILE A 160 -12.78 3.11 7.56
CA ILE A 160 -13.61 2.38 6.59
C ILE A 160 -13.34 2.99 5.22
N ILE A 161 -12.97 2.16 4.25
CA ILE A 161 -12.78 2.54 2.85
C ILE A 161 -13.78 1.73 2.04
N LYS A 162 -14.67 2.41 1.34
CA LYS A 162 -15.74 1.80 0.54
C LYS A 162 -15.63 2.30 -0.89
N ASP A 163 -15.62 1.39 -1.84
CA ASP A 163 -15.64 1.68 -3.26
C ASP A 163 -17.01 1.39 -3.88
N SER A 164 -17.24 1.93 -5.08
CA SER A 164 -18.43 1.68 -5.89
C SER A 164 -18.19 0.64 -6.99
N GLY A 165 -17.17 -0.20 -6.84
CA GLY A 165 -16.81 -1.23 -7.80
C GLY A 165 -17.75 -2.44 -7.80
N LYS A 166 -17.40 -3.44 -8.61
CA LYS A 166 -18.21 -4.66 -8.80
C LYS A 166 -18.28 -5.57 -7.58
N GLY A 167 -17.52 -5.30 -6.53
CA GLY A 167 -17.41 -6.16 -5.35
C GLY A 167 -16.56 -7.41 -5.59
N ILE A 168 -16.57 -8.30 -4.59
CA ILE A 168 -15.87 -9.59 -4.62
C ILE A 168 -16.93 -10.68 -4.77
N ASP A 169 -16.79 -11.50 -5.82
CA ASP A 169 -17.65 -12.69 -5.99
C ASP A 169 -17.43 -13.65 -4.80
N LYS A 170 -18.53 -14.20 -4.29
CA LYS A 170 -18.53 -15.12 -3.13
C LYS A 170 -18.12 -16.52 -3.55
#